data_17f229b118c090271646af401e5331e4
#
_entry.id   17f229b118c090271646af401e5331e4
#
_cell.length_a   1.000
_cell.length_b   1.000
_cell.length_c   1.000
_cell.angle_alpha   90.00
_cell.angle_beta   90.00
_cell.angle_gamma   90.00
#
_symmetry.space_group_name_H-M   'P 1'
#
loop_
_entity.id
_entity.type
_entity.pdbx_description
1 polymer ?
#
loop_
_entity_poly.entity_id
_entity_poly.type
_entity_poly.pdbx_seq_one_letter_code
_entity_poly.pdbx_strand_id
1 'polypeptide(L)'
;TPVGIHIIEQAQNILVQANRIKNIIEEEKHSLTGTFKLGILPTVAPYLLPRFFPQLMKKYPDLDIRVVEMKTNDIKKALQTGEIDAGIVASLAGMEELQQTPLFYEQFFAYVSREDALFNNEVIRTSDLNGEQLWLLDEGHCFRDQLVRFCQMKSARASQLACHLGS
;
A
#
# COMPACT_ATOMS: atom_id res chain seq x y z
N THR A 1 11.78 -9.21 -27.95
CA THR A 1 10.99 -10.30 -28.56
C THR A 1 10.06 -10.88 -27.49
N PRO A 2 8.88 -11.42 -27.82
CA PRO A 2 7.98 -12.07 -26.86
C PRO A 2 8.66 -13.16 -26.04
N VAL A 3 9.50 -13.97 -26.67
CA VAL A 3 10.29 -15.02 -26.00
C VAL A 3 11.28 -14.41 -24.97
N GLY A 4 11.89 -13.28 -25.29
CA GLY A 4 12.81 -12.60 -24.37
C GLY A 4 12.13 -12.14 -23.08
N ILE A 5 10.89 -11.68 -23.16
CA ILE A 5 10.11 -11.26 -21.98
C ILE A 5 9.88 -12.47 -21.05
N HIS A 6 9.46 -13.61 -21.59
CA HIS A 6 9.26 -14.83 -20.81
C HIS A 6 10.55 -15.34 -20.17
N ILE A 7 11.67 -15.25 -20.87
CA ILE A 7 12.98 -15.64 -20.32
C ILE A 7 13.36 -14.74 -19.14
N ILE A 8 13.15 -13.43 -19.26
CA ILE A 8 13.44 -12.46 -18.19
C ILE A 8 12.57 -12.73 -16.97
N GLU A 9 11.27 -12.96 -17.16
CA GLU A 9 10.35 -13.30 -16.07
C GLU A 9 10.78 -14.58 -15.34
N GLN A 10 11.18 -15.62 -16.07
CA GLN A 10 11.67 -16.87 -15.46
C GLN A 10 13.01 -16.67 -14.73
N ALA A 11 13.91 -15.88 -15.31
CA ALA A 11 15.19 -15.55 -14.66
C ALA A 11 14.99 -14.77 -13.36
N GLN A 12 14.06 -13.81 -13.34
CA GLN A 12 13.67 -13.08 -12.13
C GLN A 12 13.12 -14.02 -11.05
N ASN A 13 12.22 -14.95 -11.43
CA ASN A 13 11.68 -15.95 -10.52
C ASN A 13 12.78 -16.83 -9.90
N ILE A 14 13.76 -17.25 -10.68
CA ILE A 14 14.92 -18.03 -10.18
C ILE A 14 15.73 -17.22 -9.18
N LEU A 15 15.98 -15.94 -9.45
CA LEU A 15 16.70 -15.05 -8.53
C LEU A 15 15.95 -14.85 -7.21
N VAL A 16 14.63 -14.68 -7.26
CA VAL A 16 13.78 -14.59 -6.06
C VAL A 16 13.88 -15.87 -5.23
N GLN A 17 13.81 -17.05 -5.86
CA GLN A 17 13.94 -18.33 -5.16
C GLN A 17 15.35 -18.54 -4.58
N ALA A 18 16.40 -18.14 -5.30
CA ALA A 18 17.76 -18.19 -4.77
C ALA A 18 17.97 -17.29 -3.53
N ASN A 19 17.35 -16.10 -3.52
CA ASN A 19 17.39 -15.23 -2.35
C ASN A 19 16.59 -15.81 -1.17
N ARG A 20 15.47 -16.48 -1.41
CA ARG A 20 14.72 -17.19 -0.36
C ARG A 20 15.56 -18.24 0.34
N ILE A 21 16.37 -18.99 -0.38
CA ILE A 21 17.28 -20.01 0.20
C ILE A 21 18.28 -19.33 1.15
N LYS A 22 18.84 -18.19 0.78
CA LYS A 22 19.74 -17.42 1.67
C LYS A 22 19.03 -16.97 2.94
N ASN A 23 17.81 -16.45 2.82
CA ASN A 23 17.03 -15.98 3.96
C ASN A 23 16.71 -17.11 4.95
N ILE A 24 16.39 -18.32 4.47
CA ILE A 24 16.17 -19.51 5.33
C ILE A 24 17.42 -19.80 6.16
N ILE A 25 18.61 -19.70 5.57
CA ILE A 25 19.88 -19.93 6.29
C ILE A 25 20.12 -18.84 7.35
N GLU A 26 19.73 -17.61 7.08
CA GLU A 26 19.88 -16.47 8.01
C GLU A 26 18.84 -16.54 9.14
N GLU A 27 17.62 -17.00 8.88
CA GLU A 27 16.60 -17.25 9.91
C GLU A 27 17.05 -18.27 10.97
N GLU A 28 17.76 -19.32 10.56
CA GLU A 28 18.32 -20.29 11.50
C GLU A 28 19.40 -19.70 12.42
N LYS A 29 20.04 -18.62 12.04
CA LYS A 29 21.09 -17.95 12.86
C LYS A 29 20.53 -16.98 13.89
N HIS A 30 19.21 -16.84 13.99
CA HIS A 30 18.50 -15.91 14.91
C HIS A 30 18.95 -14.45 14.86
N SER A 31 19.69 -14.04 13.83
CA SER A 31 20.10 -12.66 13.63
C SER A 31 19.52 -12.13 12.32
N LEU A 32 18.69 -11.11 12.43
CA LEU A 32 18.22 -10.36 11.24
C LEU A 32 19.35 -9.41 10.83
N THR A 33 20.03 -9.74 9.73
CA THR A 33 21.13 -8.97 9.17
C THR A 33 20.90 -8.76 7.67
N GLY A 34 21.65 -7.85 7.07
CA GLY A 34 21.57 -7.59 5.62
C GLY A 34 20.62 -6.47 5.24
N THR A 35 20.32 -6.34 3.96
CA THR A 35 19.45 -5.29 3.43
C THR A 35 18.02 -5.82 3.27
N PHE A 36 17.06 -5.09 3.85
CA PHE A 36 15.62 -5.36 3.73
C PHE A 36 14.93 -4.15 3.09
N LYS A 37 14.30 -4.35 1.94
CA LYS A 37 13.63 -3.31 1.20
C LYS A 37 12.13 -3.33 1.45
N LEU A 38 11.62 -2.25 2.02
CA LEU A 38 10.21 -2.09 2.37
C LEU A 38 9.53 -1.07 1.46
N GLY A 39 8.58 -1.50 0.67
CA GLY A 39 7.66 -0.61 -0.05
C GLY A 39 6.52 -0.18 0.87
N ILE A 40 6.16 1.09 0.86
CA ILE A 40 5.07 1.61 1.68
C ILE A 40 4.30 2.69 0.91
N LEU A 41 3.00 2.78 1.18
CA LEU A 41 2.18 3.84 0.60
C LEU A 41 2.57 5.21 1.16
N PRO A 42 2.70 6.27 0.33
CA PRO A 42 2.99 7.63 0.78
C PRO A 42 1.97 8.16 1.81
N THR A 43 0.71 7.72 1.71
CA THR A 43 -0.35 8.09 2.66
C THR A 43 -0.24 7.41 4.02
N VAL A 44 0.56 6.34 4.13
CA VAL A 44 0.75 5.56 5.36
C VAL A 44 2.10 5.83 6.00
N ALA A 45 3.13 6.01 5.19
CA ALA A 45 4.52 6.16 5.64
C ALA A 45 4.72 7.22 6.74
N PRO A 46 4.24 8.48 6.61
CA PRO A 46 4.48 9.54 7.60
C PRO A 46 3.90 9.25 8.98
N TYR A 47 2.83 8.46 9.03
CA TYR A 47 2.11 8.15 10.27
C TYR A 47 2.57 6.85 10.91
N LEU A 48 2.92 5.86 10.11
CA LEU A 48 3.25 4.52 10.59
C LEU A 48 4.73 4.38 10.91
N LEU A 49 5.64 4.83 10.03
CA LEU A 49 7.07 4.65 10.22
C LEU A 49 7.59 5.21 11.55
N PRO A 50 7.24 6.43 11.97
CA PRO A 50 7.76 6.99 13.23
C PRO A 50 7.36 6.17 14.46
N ARG A 51 6.31 5.37 14.38
CA ARG A 51 5.78 4.60 15.52
C ARG A 51 6.58 3.34 15.81
N PHE A 52 7.12 2.70 14.81
CA PHE A 52 7.82 1.41 14.99
C PHE A 52 9.28 1.44 14.52
N PHE A 53 9.61 2.24 13.52
CA PHE A 53 10.90 2.20 12.88
C PHE A 53 12.09 2.45 13.83
N PRO A 54 12.04 3.45 14.76
CA PRO A 54 13.12 3.67 15.72
C PRO A 54 13.33 2.47 16.66
N GLN A 55 12.26 1.79 17.06
CA GLN A 55 12.36 0.61 17.91
C GLN A 55 12.93 -0.58 17.15
N LEU A 56 12.55 -0.74 15.89
CA LEU A 56 13.05 -1.79 15.01
C LEU A 56 14.54 -1.64 14.78
N MET A 57 15.02 -0.44 14.45
CA MET A 57 16.44 -0.15 14.27
C MET A 57 17.26 -0.36 15.54
N LYS A 58 16.69 -0.04 16.70
CA LYS A 58 17.35 -0.31 17.99
C LYS A 58 17.46 -1.80 18.29
N LYS A 59 16.42 -2.56 17.92
CA LYS A 59 16.35 -4.01 18.19
C LYS A 59 17.26 -4.82 17.25
N TYR A 60 17.39 -4.36 16.00
CA TYR A 60 18.12 -5.04 14.93
C TYR A 60 19.12 -4.07 14.28
N PRO A 61 20.22 -3.75 14.95
CA PRO A 61 21.18 -2.73 14.48
C PRO A 61 21.92 -3.14 13.20
N ASP A 62 22.03 -4.45 12.94
CA ASP A 62 22.73 -5.01 11.77
C ASP A 62 21.80 -5.15 10.53
N LEU A 63 20.54 -4.75 10.65
CA LEU A 63 19.57 -4.79 9.57
C LEU A 63 19.50 -3.43 8.85
N ASP A 64 19.94 -3.39 7.58
CA ASP A 64 19.83 -2.21 6.71
C ASP A 64 18.43 -2.17 6.08
N ILE A 65 17.51 -1.41 6.68
CA ILE A 65 16.14 -1.29 6.16
C ILE A 65 16.05 -0.10 5.23
N ARG A 66 15.71 -0.36 3.98
CA ARG A 66 15.51 0.65 2.94
C ARG A 66 14.03 0.79 2.65
N VAL A 67 13.47 1.95 3.02
CA VAL A 67 12.07 2.28 2.77
C VAL A 67 11.93 3.01 1.46
N VAL A 68 10.98 2.57 0.62
CA VAL A 68 10.64 3.21 -0.65
C VAL A 68 9.15 3.51 -0.67
N GLU A 69 8.79 4.77 -0.85
CA GLU A 69 7.40 5.16 -1.03
C GLU A 69 6.96 4.85 -2.46
N MET A 70 5.89 4.08 -2.59
CA MET A 70 5.39 3.58 -3.88
C MET A 70 3.87 3.48 -3.86
N LYS A 71 3.25 3.60 -5.04
CA LYS A 71 1.82 3.30 -5.21
C LYS A 71 1.56 1.80 -5.14
N THR A 72 0.34 1.42 -4.84
CA THR A 72 -0.07 0.00 -4.65
C THR A 72 0.34 -0.92 -5.79
N ASN A 73 0.10 -0.50 -7.05
CA ASN A 73 0.43 -1.32 -8.20
C ASN A 73 1.94 -1.49 -8.39
N ASP A 74 2.72 -0.47 -8.05
CA ASP A 74 4.18 -0.51 -8.12
C ASP A 74 4.74 -1.42 -7.02
N ILE A 75 4.19 -1.36 -5.80
CA ILE A 75 4.52 -2.29 -4.71
C ILE A 75 4.23 -3.73 -5.13
N LYS A 76 3.04 -4.00 -5.70
CA LYS A 76 2.69 -5.34 -6.19
C LYS A 76 3.72 -5.85 -7.21
N LYS A 77 4.04 -5.03 -8.20
CA LYS A 77 5.00 -5.38 -9.24
C LYS A 77 6.40 -5.59 -8.67
N ALA A 78 6.84 -4.71 -7.78
CA ALA A 78 8.15 -4.79 -7.15
C ALA A 78 8.30 -6.04 -6.26
N LEU A 79 7.22 -6.47 -5.58
CA LEU A 79 7.18 -7.74 -4.84
C LEU A 79 7.29 -8.95 -5.78
N GLN A 80 6.55 -8.94 -6.90
CA GLN A 80 6.58 -10.02 -7.88
C GLN A 80 7.95 -10.17 -8.55
N THR A 81 8.65 -9.06 -8.76
CA THR A 81 10.00 -9.06 -9.38
C THR A 81 11.13 -9.21 -8.37
N GLY A 82 10.85 -9.22 -7.06
CA GLY A 82 11.87 -9.28 -6.02
C GLY A 82 12.69 -7.99 -5.87
N GLU A 83 12.19 -6.88 -6.37
CA GLU A 83 12.81 -5.57 -6.19
C GLU A 83 12.70 -5.07 -4.76
N ILE A 84 11.58 -5.40 -4.07
CA ILE A 84 11.35 -5.19 -2.64
C ILE A 84 11.00 -6.51 -1.96
N ASP A 85 11.29 -6.60 -0.65
CA ASP A 85 11.08 -7.82 0.14
C ASP A 85 9.71 -7.86 0.80
N ALA A 86 9.19 -6.70 1.17
CA ALA A 86 7.84 -6.56 1.74
C ALA A 86 7.17 -5.26 1.30
N GLY A 87 5.84 -5.22 1.41
CA GLY A 87 5.04 -4.04 1.11
C GLY A 87 3.97 -3.78 2.16
N ILE A 88 3.82 -2.53 2.59
CA ILE A 88 2.70 -2.10 3.44
C ILE A 88 1.69 -1.38 2.56
N VAL A 89 0.55 -2.01 2.39
CA VAL A 89 -0.53 -1.54 1.52
C VAL A 89 -1.88 -1.68 2.22
N ALA A 90 -2.89 -0.99 1.72
CA ALA A 90 -4.26 -1.33 2.09
C ALA A 90 -4.64 -2.66 1.42
N SER A 91 -5.38 -3.52 2.14
CA SER A 91 -5.85 -4.80 1.62
C SER A 91 -6.70 -4.59 0.36
N LEU A 92 -6.29 -5.20 -0.74
CA LEU A 92 -6.93 -5.06 -2.05
C LEU A 92 -7.17 -6.42 -2.68
N ALA A 93 -8.26 -6.50 -3.43
CA ALA A 93 -8.47 -7.59 -4.39
C ALA A 93 -7.34 -7.60 -5.45
N GLY A 94 -6.94 -8.78 -5.91
CA GLY A 94 -5.92 -8.94 -6.93
C GLY A 94 -4.49 -9.08 -6.39
N MET A 95 -4.34 -9.38 -5.10
CA MET A 95 -3.04 -9.69 -4.46
C MET A 95 -3.04 -11.10 -3.85
N GLU A 96 -3.92 -11.97 -4.30
CA GLU A 96 -4.11 -13.33 -3.75
C GLU A 96 -2.87 -14.21 -3.91
N GLU A 97 -2.00 -13.90 -4.87
CA GLU A 97 -0.73 -14.59 -5.12
C GLU A 97 0.38 -14.25 -4.10
N LEU A 98 0.18 -13.17 -3.33
CA LEU A 98 1.13 -12.70 -2.32
C LEU A 98 0.67 -13.14 -0.93
N GLN A 99 1.64 -13.51 -0.09
CA GLN A 99 1.35 -13.75 1.32
C GLN A 99 0.97 -12.45 1.99
N GLN A 100 -0.20 -12.41 2.64
CA GLN A 100 -0.75 -11.23 3.29
C GLN A 100 -0.90 -11.46 4.78
N THR A 101 -0.49 -10.46 5.57
CA THR A 101 -0.67 -10.45 7.03
C THR A 101 -1.35 -9.15 7.42
N PRO A 102 -2.58 -9.17 7.98
CA PRO A 102 -3.23 -7.98 8.48
C PRO A 102 -2.42 -7.36 9.63
N LEU A 103 -2.12 -6.07 9.53
CA LEU A 103 -1.41 -5.33 10.58
C LEU A 103 -2.39 -4.61 11.52
N PHE A 104 -3.35 -3.89 10.95
CA PHE A 104 -4.37 -3.14 11.70
C PHE A 104 -5.55 -2.81 10.79
N TYR A 105 -6.63 -2.33 11.40
CA TYR A 105 -7.83 -1.86 10.72
C TYR A 105 -8.04 -0.38 11.03
N GLU A 106 -8.43 0.39 10.03
CA GLU A 106 -8.76 1.80 10.15
C GLU A 106 -10.20 2.05 9.75
N GLN A 107 -10.86 2.97 10.45
CA GLN A 107 -12.20 3.42 10.11
C GLN A 107 -12.13 4.55 9.09
N PHE A 108 -13.11 4.59 8.20
CA PHE A 108 -13.31 5.73 7.32
C PHE A 108 -14.10 6.82 8.06
N PHE A 109 -13.62 8.05 7.94
CA PHE A 109 -14.33 9.22 8.44
C PHE A 109 -14.62 10.17 7.28
N ALA A 110 -15.84 10.74 7.27
CA ALA A 110 -16.15 11.84 6.37
C ALA A 110 -15.73 13.15 7.03
N TYR A 111 -14.87 13.91 6.35
CA TYR A 111 -14.53 15.26 6.76
C TYR A 111 -15.41 16.24 5.99
N VAL A 112 -16.28 16.94 6.69
CA VAL A 112 -17.28 17.84 6.11
C VAL A 112 -17.13 19.27 6.66
N SER A 113 -17.51 20.25 5.85
CA SER A 113 -17.57 21.66 6.28
C SER A 113 -18.63 21.85 7.35
N ARG A 114 -18.45 22.86 8.21
CA ARG A 114 -19.49 23.28 9.18
C ARG A 114 -20.79 23.74 8.53
N GLU A 115 -20.71 24.16 7.28
CA GLU A 115 -21.87 24.62 6.49
C GLU A 115 -22.57 23.48 5.75
N ASP A 116 -22.00 22.28 5.79
CA ASP A 116 -22.57 21.10 5.14
C ASP A 116 -23.73 20.53 5.97
N ALA A 117 -24.76 20.08 5.28
CA ALA A 117 -25.94 19.46 5.93
C ALA A 117 -25.57 18.21 6.75
N LEU A 118 -24.49 17.53 6.40
CA LEU A 118 -24.00 16.34 7.10
C LEU A 118 -23.22 16.66 8.36
N PHE A 119 -22.85 17.93 8.62
CA PHE A 119 -21.98 18.30 9.73
C PHE A 119 -22.52 17.89 11.12
N ASN A 120 -23.84 17.94 11.30
CA ASN A 120 -24.47 17.61 12.57
C ASN A 120 -24.84 16.12 12.70
N ASN A 121 -24.53 15.31 11.71
CA ASN A 121 -24.82 13.88 11.75
C ASN A 121 -23.72 13.15 12.51
N GLU A 122 -24.07 12.43 13.58
CA GLU A 122 -23.12 11.57 14.32
C GLU A 122 -22.62 10.39 13.47
N VAL A 123 -23.46 9.94 12.54
CA VAL A 123 -23.16 8.83 11.62
C VAL A 123 -23.51 9.24 10.21
N ILE A 124 -22.57 9.13 9.30
CA ILE A 124 -22.76 9.37 7.87
C ILE A 124 -22.77 8.00 7.17
N ARG A 125 -23.83 7.72 6.45
CA ARG A 125 -23.95 6.51 5.64
C ARG A 125 -23.43 6.77 4.22
N THR A 126 -23.00 5.72 3.54
CA THR A 126 -22.56 5.83 2.15
C THR A 126 -23.65 6.39 1.21
N SER A 127 -24.93 6.15 1.53
CA SER A 127 -26.08 6.72 0.81
C SER A 127 -26.24 8.23 0.96
N ASP A 128 -25.64 8.80 2.00
CA ASP A 128 -25.74 10.23 2.29
C ASP A 128 -24.66 11.03 1.55
N LEU A 129 -23.68 10.33 0.98
CA LEU A 129 -22.55 10.92 0.27
C LEU A 129 -22.92 11.19 -1.19
N ASN A 130 -22.69 12.45 -1.62
CA ASN A 130 -22.78 12.80 -3.03
C ASN A 130 -21.40 12.68 -3.69
N GLY A 131 -21.23 11.70 -4.58
CA GLY A 131 -19.97 11.44 -5.27
C GLY A 131 -19.44 12.62 -6.10
N GLU A 132 -20.29 13.55 -6.51
CA GLU A 132 -19.89 14.74 -7.25
C GLU A 132 -19.26 15.83 -6.37
N GLN A 133 -19.44 15.74 -5.06
CA GLN A 133 -18.92 16.68 -4.07
C GLN A 133 -17.74 16.13 -3.26
N LEU A 134 -17.38 14.87 -3.49
CA LEU A 134 -16.29 14.24 -2.76
C LEU A 134 -14.93 14.63 -3.33
N TRP A 135 -14.05 15.02 -2.43
CA TRP A 135 -12.63 15.18 -2.73
C TRP A 135 -11.95 13.82 -2.58
N LEU A 136 -11.39 13.33 -3.67
CA LEU A 136 -10.75 12.02 -3.72
C LEU A 136 -9.30 12.18 -4.15
N LEU A 137 -8.46 11.25 -3.71
CA LEU A 137 -7.09 11.12 -4.23
C LEU A 137 -7.12 10.73 -5.72
N ASP A 138 -6.01 10.98 -6.40
CA ASP A 138 -5.84 10.63 -7.81
C ASP A 138 -5.97 9.12 -8.07
N GLU A 139 -6.14 8.76 -9.33
CA GLU A 139 -6.14 7.37 -9.78
C GLU A 139 -4.83 6.66 -9.44
N GLY A 140 -4.94 5.37 -9.09
CA GLY A 140 -3.79 4.55 -8.66
C GLY A 140 -3.52 4.57 -7.15
N HIS A 141 -4.27 5.37 -6.37
CA HIS A 141 -4.29 5.26 -4.91
C HIS A 141 -5.36 4.27 -4.46
N CYS A 142 -4.96 3.25 -3.70
CA CYS A 142 -5.84 2.20 -3.19
C CYS A 142 -7.02 2.75 -2.36
N PHE A 143 -6.80 3.85 -1.64
CA PHE A 143 -7.84 4.54 -0.87
C PHE A 143 -9.00 5.01 -1.76
N ARG A 144 -8.71 5.59 -2.93
CA ARG A 144 -9.73 5.96 -3.90
C ARG A 144 -10.54 4.76 -4.36
N ASP A 145 -9.86 3.68 -4.76
CA ASP A 145 -10.50 2.48 -5.26
C ASP A 145 -11.39 1.82 -4.20
N GLN A 146 -10.96 1.84 -2.94
CA GLN A 146 -11.77 1.37 -1.81
C GLN A 146 -13.01 2.23 -1.61
N LEU A 147 -12.87 3.57 -1.63
CA LEU A 147 -14.01 4.48 -1.47
C LEU A 147 -15.02 4.34 -2.60
N VAL A 148 -14.56 4.27 -3.85
CA VAL A 148 -15.44 4.09 -5.02
C VAL A 148 -16.25 2.80 -4.89
N ARG A 149 -15.60 1.70 -4.48
CA ARG A 149 -16.28 0.41 -4.25
C ARG A 149 -17.22 0.46 -3.05
N PHE A 150 -16.77 1.00 -1.93
CA PHE A 150 -17.53 1.08 -0.68
C PHE A 150 -18.78 1.93 -0.83
N CYS A 151 -18.68 3.07 -1.53
CA CYS A 151 -19.81 3.96 -1.79
C CYS A 151 -20.65 3.54 -3.01
N GLN A 152 -20.34 2.42 -3.68
CA GLN A 152 -20.99 1.95 -4.91
C GLN A 152 -21.11 3.04 -5.99
N MET A 153 -20.12 3.93 -6.03
CA MET A 153 -20.11 5.03 -6.99
C MET A 153 -19.89 4.49 -8.40
N LYS A 154 -20.87 4.69 -9.28
CA LYS A 154 -20.71 4.47 -10.71
C LYS A 154 -19.75 5.52 -11.24
N SER A 155 -18.49 5.16 -11.42
CA SER A 155 -17.41 6.03 -11.88
C SER A 155 -17.46 7.43 -11.22
N ALA A 156 -16.63 7.66 -10.21
CA ALA A 156 -16.33 9.01 -9.80
C ALA A 156 -15.56 9.69 -10.95
N ARG A 157 -16.27 10.15 -11.97
CA ARG A 157 -15.73 11.18 -12.85
C ARG A 157 -15.39 12.32 -11.92
N ALA A 158 -14.11 12.72 -11.96
CA ALA A 158 -13.67 13.91 -11.28
C ALA A 158 -14.73 14.99 -11.51
N SER A 159 -15.42 15.42 -10.45
CA SER A 159 -16.30 16.56 -10.57
C SER A 159 -15.44 17.72 -11.03
N GLN A 160 -15.98 18.67 -11.76
CA GLN A 160 -15.25 19.87 -12.15
C GLN A 160 -14.71 20.68 -10.94
N LEU A 161 -15.08 20.29 -9.74
CA LEU A 161 -14.66 20.82 -8.44
C LEU A 161 -13.77 19.86 -7.65
N ALA A 162 -13.49 18.63 -8.13
CA ALA A 162 -12.59 17.73 -7.45
C ALA A 162 -11.16 18.25 -7.56
N CYS A 163 -10.58 18.59 -6.44
CA CYS A 163 -9.15 18.87 -6.37
C CYS A 163 -8.41 17.53 -6.44
N HIS A 164 -7.56 17.37 -7.46
CA HIS A 164 -6.65 16.24 -7.52
C HIS A 164 -5.52 16.47 -6.51
N LEU A 165 -5.58 15.78 -5.39
CA LEU A 165 -4.50 15.78 -4.40
C LEU A 165 -3.49 14.71 -4.84
N GLY A 166 -2.46 15.15 -5.56
CA GLY A 166 -1.24 14.38 -5.70
C GLY A 166 -0.54 14.30 -4.34
N SER A 167 -0.11 13.14 -3.94
CA SER A 167 0.73 12.95 -2.73
C SER A 167 2.13 13.44 -3.00
#